data_0903832af133798a0eae459d23982ab7
#
_entry.id   0903832af133798a0eae459d23982ab7
#
_cell.length_a   1.000
_cell.length_b   1.000
_cell.length_c   1.000
_cell.angle_alpha   90.00
_cell.angle_beta   90.00
_cell.angle_gamma   90.00
#
_symmetry.space_group_name_H-M   'P 1'
#
loop_
_entity.id
_entity.type
_entity.pdbx_description
1 polymer ?
#
loop_
_entity_poly.entity_id
_entity_poly.type
_entity_poly.pdbx_seq_one_letter_code
_entity_poly.pdbx_strand_id
1 'polypeptide(L)'
;EETLTRSLVEAKRRGVDVRVITPNIPDKKHVKWMTEYYYGELLKCGIRIYEYTPGFVHSKVVLEEHCAVVGTINMDYRSFYLHYENGIWIYNEEFLQEVRKDFDETFRVSREITYEEWKNRPIKRQVMQHFLKVFSTLV
;
A
#
# COMPACT_ATOMS: atom_id res chain seq x y z
N GLU A 1 1.92 -3.04 7.92
CA GLU A 1 1.47 -3.73 9.13
C GLU A 1 1.15 -5.19 8.79
N GLU A 2 1.50 -6.14 9.67
CA GLU A 2 1.49 -7.58 9.37
C GLU A 2 0.06 -8.13 9.20
N THR A 3 -0.89 -7.70 10.03
CA THR A 3 -2.29 -8.16 9.96
C THR A 3 -2.93 -7.73 8.64
N LEU A 4 -2.67 -6.51 8.20
CA LEU A 4 -3.12 -6.04 6.89
C LEU A 4 -2.50 -6.86 5.75
N THR A 5 -1.19 -7.11 5.81
CA THR A 5 -0.50 -7.92 4.80
C THR A 5 -1.15 -9.30 4.68
N ARG A 6 -1.43 -9.96 5.79
CA ARG A 6 -2.14 -11.26 5.81
C ARG A 6 -3.53 -11.17 5.20
N SER A 7 -4.29 -10.12 5.53
CA SER A 7 -5.64 -9.91 4.99
C SER A 7 -5.64 -9.71 3.47
N LEU A 8 -4.68 -8.94 2.93
CA LEU A 8 -4.51 -8.75 1.50
C LEU A 8 -4.11 -10.05 0.78
N VAL A 9 -3.19 -10.82 1.37
CA VAL A 9 -2.78 -12.13 0.84
C VAL A 9 -3.96 -13.11 0.84
N GLU A 10 -4.77 -13.13 1.89
CA GLU A 10 -5.96 -13.98 1.96
C GLU A 10 -7.01 -13.56 0.92
N ALA A 11 -7.27 -12.27 0.74
CA ALA A 11 -8.12 -11.79 -0.33
C ALA A 11 -7.63 -12.25 -1.71
N LYS A 12 -6.32 -12.15 -1.97
CA LYS A 12 -5.72 -12.61 -3.22
C LYS A 12 -5.88 -14.11 -3.42
N ARG A 13 -5.69 -14.93 -2.38
CA ARG A 13 -5.90 -16.38 -2.43
C ARG A 13 -7.33 -16.77 -2.77
N ARG A 14 -8.30 -15.96 -2.38
CA ARG A 14 -9.71 -16.12 -2.74
C ARG A 14 -10.05 -15.64 -4.16
N GLY A 15 -9.07 -15.21 -4.94
CA GLY A 15 -9.22 -14.79 -6.32
C GLY A 15 -9.47 -13.29 -6.54
N VAL A 16 -9.39 -12.47 -5.50
CA VAL A 16 -9.55 -11.02 -5.63
C VAL A 16 -8.35 -10.42 -6.38
N ASP A 17 -8.57 -9.50 -7.31
CA ASP A 17 -7.51 -8.71 -7.95
C ASP A 17 -7.08 -7.58 -7.02
N VAL A 18 -6.11 -7.90 -6.15
CA VAL A 18 -5.58 -6.95 -5.17
C VAL A 18 -4.48 -6.10 -5.80
N ARG A 19 -4.64 -4.78 -5.73
CA ARG A 19 -3.67 -3.79 -6.22
C ARG A 19 -3.37 -2.77 -5.12
N VAL A 20 -2.11 -2.38 -4.99
CA VAL A 20 -1.67 -1.43 -3.97
C VAL A 20 -0.91 -0.29 -4.63
N ILE A 21 -1.27 0.95 -4.30
CA ILE A 21 -0.55 2.15 -4.71
C ILE A 21 0.21 2.70 -3.51
N THR A 22 1.47 3.03 -3.71
CA THR A 22 2.34 3.63 -2.69
C THR A 22 3.06 4.85 -3.25
N PRO A 23 3.55 5.78 -2.40
CA PRO A 23 4.35 6.89 -2.87
C PRO A 23 5.71 6.43 -3.44
N ASN A 24 6.08 6.88 -4.64
CA ASN A 24 7.46 6.76 -5.12
C ASN A 24 8.36 7.79 -4.45
N ILE A 25 7.89 9.02 -4.30
CA ILE A 25 8.58 10.08 -3.55
C ILE A 25 8.14 9.99 -2.10
N PRO A 26 9.03 9.62 -1.15
CA PRO A 26 8.65 9.46 0.24
C PRO A 26 8.66 10.79 0.98
N ASP A 27 7.78 10.96 1.95
CA ASP A 27 7.93 11.99 3.00
C ASP A 27 9.19 11.71 3.83
N LYS A 28 9.36 10.47 4.29
CA LYS A 28 10.52 10.01 5.06
C LYS A 28 11.13 8.75 4.45
N LYS A 29 12.44 8.78 4.21
CA LYS A 29 13.17 7.66 3.55
C LYS A 29 13.05 6.33 4.29
N HIS A 30 13.10 6.35 5.63
CA HIS A 30 13.00 5.12 6.43
C HIS A 30 11.61 4.49 6.33
N VAL A 31 10.53 5.28 6.26
CA VAL A 31 9.16 4.79 6.05
C VAL A 31 9.04 4.09 4.71
N LYS A 32 9.59 4.69 3.64
CA LYS A 32 9.61 4.02 2.32
C LYS A 32 10.34 2.68 2.37
N TRP A 33 11.52 2.64 3.01
CA TRP A 33 12.28 1.39 3.11
C TRP A 33 11.52 0.30 3.87
N MET A 34 10.76 0.67 4.90
CA MET A 34 9.88 -0.27 5.60
C MET A 34 8.71 -0.72 4.73
N THR A 35 8.06 0.18 4.02
CA THR A 35 7.00 -0.15 3.07
C THR A 35 7.49 -1.14 2.01
N GLU A 36 8.64 -0.89 1.40
CA GLU A 36 9.27 -1.78 0.41
C GLU A 36 9.68 -3.15 0.99
N TYR A 37 9.96 -3.24 2.28
CA TYR A 37 10.21 -4.53 2.92
C TYR A 37 9.00 -5.47 2.74
N TYR A 38 7.79 -4.97 2.95
CA TYR A 38 6.55 -5.75 2.83
C TYR A 38 6.16 -6.07 1.38
N TYR A 39 6.72 -5.38 0.38
CA TYR A 39 6.46 -5.70 -1.02
C TYR A 39 6.75 -7.17 -1.37
N GLY A 40 7.80 -7.73 -0.79
CA GLY A 40 8.25 -9.08 -1.12
C GLY A 40 7.21 -10.16 -0.87
N GLU A 41 6.49 -10.08 0.23
CA GLU A 41 5.43 -11.02 0.56
C GLU A 41 4.22 -10.82 -0.35
N LEU A 42 3.80 -9.58 -0.56
CA LEU A 42 2.68 -9.22 -1.42
C LEU A 42 2.93 -9.64 -2.88
N LEU A 43 4.10 -9.30 -3.43
CA LEU A 43 4.49 -9.64 -4.80
C LEU A 43 4.59 -11.15 -5.03
N LYS A 44 5.13 -11.92 -4.06
CA LYS A 44 5.16 -13.39 -4.12
C LYS A 44 3.77 -14.02 -4.23
N CYS A 45 2.79 -13.38 -3.61
CA CYS A 45 1.40 -13.84 -3.64
C CYS A 45 0.64 -13.33 -4.89
N GLY A 46 1.30 -12.62 -5.80
CA GLY A 46 0.69 -12.11 -7.03
C GLY A 46 -0.15 -10.84 -6.82
N ILE A 47 0.04 -10.13 -5.71
CA ILE A 47 -0.52 -8.81 -5.50
C ILE A 47 0.30 -7.81 -6.31
N ARG A 48 -0.37 -6.92 -7.03
CA ARG A 48 0.27 -5.93 -7.90
C ARG A 48 0.54 -4.67 -7.10
N ILE A 49 1.78 -4.16 -7.16
CA ILE A 49 2.22 -2.97 -6.43
C ILE A 49 2.62 -1.90 -7.44
N TYR A 50 2.13 -0.69 -7.20
CA TYR A 50 2.36 0.47 -8.04
C TYR A 50 2.97 1.59 -7.21
N GLU A 51 4.05 2.19 -7.69
CA GLU A 51 4.62 3.41 -7.11
C GLU A 51 4.18 4.63 -7.90
N TYR A 52 3.44 5.53 -7.26
CA TYR A 52 3.01 6.78 -7.86
C TYR A 52 4.18 7.71 -8.14
N THR A 53 4.44 8.01 -9.42
CA THR A 53 5.65 8.73 -9.85
C THR A 53 5.51 10.24 -10.02
N PRO A 54 4.32 10.82 -10.33
CA PRO A 54 4.22 12.25 -10.62
C PRO A 54 4.46 13.17 -9.42
N GLY A 55 4.35 12.64 -8.18
CA GLY A 55 4.50 13.46 -6.99
C GLY A 55 4.37 12.65 -5.70
N PHE A 56 4.10 13.35 -4.60
CA PHE A 56 3.82 12.72 -3.31
C PHE A 56 2.31 12.45 -3.18
N VAL A 57 1.92 11.19 -3.14
CA VAL A 57 0.55 10.78 -2.85
C VAL A 57 0.37 10.60 -1.33
N HIS A 58 -0.65 11.25 -0.78
CA HIS A 58 -0.98 11.17 0.66
C HIS A 58 -2.41 10.70 0.93
N SER A 59 -3.16 10.34 -0.10
CA SER A 59 -4.51 9.78 0.00
C SER A 59 -4.48 8.43 0.73
N LYS A 60 -5.47 8.19 1.58
CA LYS A 60 -5.75 6.92 2.22
C LYS A 60 -7.13 6.48 1.78
N VAL A 61 -7.16 5.64 0.76
CA VAL A 61 -8.38 5.17 0.13
C VAL A 61 -8.28 3.65 -0.02
N VAL A 62 -9.33 2.97 0.39
CA VAL A 62 -9.56 1.56 0.07
C VAL A 62 -10.81 1.51 -0.78
N LEU A 63 -10.72 0.89 -1.94
CA LEU A 63 -11.82 0.69 -2.84
C LEU A 63 -12.07 -0.80 -3.02
N GLU A 64 -13.31 -1.19 -2.90
CA GLU A 64 -13.83 -2.54 -3.16
C GLU A 64 -14.98 -2.42 -4.16
N GLU A 65 -15.56 -3.52 -4.58
CA GLU A 65 -16.62 -3.55 -5.60
C GLU A 65 -17.85 -2.73 -5.22
N HIS A 66 -18.27 -2.77 -3.96
CA HIS A 66 -19.52 -2.18 -3.47
C HIS A 66 -19.32 -1.05 -2.47
N CYS A 67 -18.10 -0.78 -2.07
CA CYS A 67 -17.82 0.28 -1.12
C CYS A 67 -16.42 0.88 -1.25
N ALA A 68 -16.25 2.07 -0.68
CA ALA A 68 -14.94 2.67 -0.48
C ALA A 68 -14.81 3.23 0.94
N VAL A 69 -13.58 3.23 1.44
CA VAL A 69 -13.22 3.96 2.67
C VAL A 69 -12.23 5.05 2.30
N VAL A 70 -12.56 6.28 2.63
CA VAL A 70 -11.70 7.45 2.42
C VAL A 70 -11.48 8.12 3.76
N GLY A 71 -10.23 8.41 4.11
CA GLY A 71 -9.97 9.00 5.41
C GLY A 71 -8.51 9.33 5.70
N THR A 72 -8.18 9.31 6.97
CA THR A 72 -6.83 9.62 7.47
C THR A 72 -6.00 8.37 7.79
N ILE A 73 -6.59 7.18 7.72
CA ILE A 73 -6.04 5.90 8.20
C ILE A 73 -4.90 5.42 7.28
N ASN A 74 -3.66 5.56 7.71
CA ASN A 74 -2.53 4.92 7.03
C ASN A 74 -2.54 3.40 7.25
N MET A 75 -1.94 2.65 6.33
CA MET A 75 -1.82 1.20 6.42
C MET A 75 -0.62 0.77 7.28
N ASP A 76 -0.48 1.40 8.44
CA ASP A 76 0.62 1.16 9.39
C ASP A 76 0.10 0.84 10.81
N TYR A 77 1.02 0.34 11.66
CA TYR A 77 0.70 -0.05 13.02
C TYR A 77 0.18 1.14 13.86
N ARG A 78 0.75 2.31 13.63
CA ARG A 78 0.44 3.52 14.38
C ARG A 78 -0.99 3.99 14.14
N SER A 79 -1.44 4.03 12.88
CA SER A 79 -2.82 4.39 12.54
C SER A 79 -3.83 3.35 13.03
N PHE A 80 -3.51 2.06 12.99
CA PHE A 80 -4.44 1.02 13.41
C PHE A 80 -4.60 0.88 14.93
N TYR A 81 -3.55 1.17 15.71
CA TYR A 81 -3.55 0.82 17.13
C TYR A 81 -3.26 1.97 18.10
N LEU A 82 -2.67 3.07 17.62
CA LEU A 82 -2.13 4.12 18.49
C LEU A 82 -2.71 5.52 18.23
N HIS A 83 -3.38 5.72 17.10
CA HIS A 83 -3.96 7.01 16.72
C HIS A 83 -5.47 6.97 16.70
N TYR A 84 -6.07 8.16 16.86
CA TYR A 84 -7.46 8.40 16.51
C TYR A 84 -7.52 8.85 15.05
N GLU A 85 -8.17 8.06 14.22
CA GLU A 85 -8.30 8.29 12.80
C GLU A 85 -9.76 8.47 12.40
N ASN A 86 -10.01 9.18 11.32
CA ASN A 86 -11.34 9.36 10.76
C ASN A 86 -11.43 8.71 9.38
N GLY A 87 -12.55 8.05 9.11
CA GLY A 87 -12.84 7.48 7.80
C GLY A 87 -14.32 7.60 7.48
N ILE A 88 -14.61 7.85 6.21
CA ILE A 88 -15.97 7.82 5.68
C ILE A 88 -16.11 6.52 4.90
N TRP A 89 -17.14 5.76 5.22
CA TRP A 89 -17.54 4.57 4.50
C TRP A 89 -18.60 4.93 3.47
N ILE A 90 -18.36 4.66 2.21
CA ILE A 90 -19.14 5.14 1.07
C ILE A 90 -19.70 3.94 0.31
N TYR A 91 -21.02 3.96 0.08
CA TYR A 91 -21.76 2.94 -0.68
C TYR A 91 -22.49 3.51 -1.90
N ASN A 92 -22.37 4.83 -2.15
CA ASN A 92 -23.01 5.48 -3.29
C ASN A 92 -22.32 5.06 -4.59
N GLU A 93 -23.06 4.40 -5.49
CA GLU A 93 -22.52 3.84 -6.73
C GLU A 93 -21.92 4.92 -7.67
N GLU A 94 -22.56 6.06 -7.79
CA GLU A 94 -22.07 7.17 -8.62
C GLU A 94 -20.70 7.65 -8.11
N PHE A 95 -20.56 7.83 -6.81
CA PHE A 95 -19.29 8.21 -6.19
C PHE A 95 -18.24 7.10 -6.32
N LEU A 96 -18.61 5.84 -6.20
CA LEU A 96 -17.70 4.71 -6.39
C LEU A 96 -17.13 4.67 -7.81
N GLN A 97 -17.92 5.04 -8.83
CA GLN A 97 -17.42 5.15 -10.21
C GLN A 97 -16.38 6.25 -10.36
N GLU A 98 -16.57 7.39 -9.70
CA GLU A 98 -15.56 8.45 -9.69
C GLU A 98 -14.25 7.99 -9.01
N VAL A 99 -14.35 7.31 -7.86
CA VAL A 99 -13.19 6.75 -7.16
C VAL A 99 -12.47 5.70 -8.02
N ARG A 100 -13.21 4.83 -8.72
CA ARG A 100 -12.62 3.85 -9.67
C ARG A 100 -11.83 4.55 -10.77
N LYS A 101 -12.43 5.59 -11.37
CA LYS A 101 -11.77 6.37 -12.40
C LYS A 101 -10.49 7.02 -11.90
N ASP A 102 -10.49 7.59 -10.70
CA ASP A 102 -9.30 8.17 -10.07
C ASP A 102 -8.20 7.11 -9.86
N PHE A 103 -8.55 5.90 -9.38
CA PHE A 103 -7.61 4.80 -9.29
C PHE A 103 -7.04 4.40 -10.65
N ASP A 104 -7.87 4.27 -11.68
CA ASP A 104 -7.42 3.89 -13.03
C ASP A 104 -6.47 4.94 -13.63
N GLU A 105 -6.77 6.23 -13.44
CA GLU A 105 -5.89 7.32 -13.86
C GLU A 105 -4.57 7.29 -13.07
N THR A 106 -4.62 7.04 -11.77
CA THR A 106 -3.45 6.92 -10.90
C THR A 106 -2.58 5.72 -11.30
N PHE A 107 -3.15 4.56 -11.61
CA PHE A 107 -2.41 3.39 -12.11
C PHE A 107 -1.66 3.69 -13.42
N ARG A 108 -2.28 4.44 -14.36
CA ARG A 108 -1.66 4.79 -15.66
C ARG A 108 -0.38 5.61 -15.52
N VAL A 109 -0.28 6.43 -14.47
CA VAL A 109 0.88 7.29 -14.22
C VAL A 109 1.81 6.74 -13.13
N SER A 110 1.51 5.55 -12.64
CA SER A 110 2.31 4.85 -11.63
C SER A 110 3.20 3.78 -12.27
N ARG A 111 4.34 3.51 -11.66
CA ARG A 111 5.25 2.45 -12.08
C ARG A 111 4.90 1.15 -11.36
N GLU A 112 4.57 0.11 -12.09
CA GLU A 112 4.38 -1.22 -11.50
C GLU A 112 5.74 -1.81 -11.09
N ILE A 113 5.80 -2.38 -9.88
CA ILE A 113 6.99 -3.00 -9.31
C ILE A 113 6.91 -4.51 -9.52
N THR A 114 7.96 -5.09 -10.10
CA THR A 114 8.05 -6.53 -10.26
C THR A 114 8.76 -7.20 -9.07
N TYR A 115 8.45 -8.50 -8.86
CA TYR A 115 9.16 -9.28 -7.84
C TYR A 115 10.67 -9.36 -8.10
N GLU A 116 11.09 -9.46 -9.37
CA GLU A 116 12.50 -9.52 -9.74
C GLU A 116 13.24 -8.21 -9.43
N GLU A 117 12.63 -7.06 -9.72
CA GLU A 117 13.21 -5.76 -9.32
C GLU A 117 13.38 -5.66 -7.81
N TRP A 118 12.33 -6.02 -7.07
CA TRP A 118 12.38 -6.01 -5.61
C TRP A 118 13.43 -6.96 -5.06
N LYS A 119 13.54 -8.18 -5.59
CA LYS A 119 14.51 -9.21 -5.17
C LYS A 119 15.96 -8.75 -5.41
N ASN A 120 16.21 -8.11 -6.55
CA ASN A 120 17.55 -7.69 -6.99
C ASN A 120 17.99 -6.32 -6.44
N ARG A 121 17.23 -5.74 -5.50
CA ARG A 121 17.62 -4.47 -4.88
C ARG A 121 18.96 -4.57 -4.14
N PRO A 122 19.73 -3.46 -4.00
CA PRO A 122 21.05 -3.47 -3.37
C PRO A 122 21.07 -4.14 -1.99
N ILE A 123 22.08 -4.97 -1.72
CA ILE A 123 22.22 -5.70 -0.45
C ILE A 123 22.20 -4.76 0.76
N LYS A 124 22.86 -3.60 0.67
CA LYS A 124 22.83 -2.57 1.73
C LYS A 124 21.40 -2.16 2.09
N ARG A 125 20.52 -2.01 1.07
CA ARG A 125 19.11 -1.68 1.27
C ARG A 125 18.35 -2.83 1.93
N GLN A 126 18.61 -4.07 1.54
CA GLN A 126 18.01 -5.26 2.14
C GLN A 126 18.36 -5.35 3.64
N VAL A 127 19.63 -5.22 3.99
CA VAL A 127 20.11 -5.26 5.40
C VAL A 127 19.45 -4.15 6.22
N MET A 128 19.42 -2.91 5.69
CA MET A 128 18.78 -1.79 6.38
C MET A 128 17.27 -2.00 6.58
N GLN A 129 16.57 -2.54 5.59
CA GLN A 129 15.15 -2.86 5.69
C GLN A 129 14.88 -3.91 6.77
N HIS A 130 15.71 -4.95 6.89
CA HIS A 130 15.58 -5.94 7.96
C HIS A 130 15.83 -5.34 9.34
N PHE A 131 16.81 -4.46 9.45
CA PHE A 131 17.08 -3.73 10.69
C PHE A 131 15.89 -2.84 11.08
N LEU A 132 15.38 -2.05 10.16
CA LEU A 132 14.23 -1.17 10.39
C LEU A 132 12.96 -1.95 10.78
N LYS A 133 12.77 -3.17 10.26
CA LYS A 133 11.62 -4.00 10.62
C LYS A 133 11.53 -4.26 12.12
N VAL A 134 12.66 -4.42 12.82
CA VAL A 134 12.68 -4.63 14.27
C VAL A 134 12.02 -3.46 15.01
N PHE A 135 12.08 -2.27 14.43
CA PHE A 135 11.50 -1.05 15.00
C PHE A 135 10.16 -0.65 14.36
N SER A 136 9.56 -1.52 13.55
CA SER A 136 8.35 -1.21 12.76
C SER A 136 7.11 -0.85 13.60
N THR A 137 7.10 -1.21 14.87
CA THR A 137 6.02 -0.85 15.83
C THR A 137 6.21 0.55 16.44
N LEU A 138 7.38 1.16 16.22
CA LEU A 138 7.73 2.47 16.78
C LEU A 138 7.65 3.62 15.74
N VAL A 139 7.34 3.30 14.49
CA VAL A 139 7.34 4.25 13.36
C VAL A 139 5.96 4.36 12.74
#